data_4fc3066dcab382027df001f5b779d4d2
#
_entry.id   4fc3066dcab382027df001f5b779d4d2
#
_cell.length_a   1.000
_cell.length_b   1.000
_cell.length_c   1.000
_cell.angle_alpha   90.00
_cell.angle_beta   90.00
_cell.angle_gamma   90.00
#
_symmetry.space_group_name_H-M   'P 1'
#
loop_
_entity.id
_entity.type
_entity.pdbx_description
1 polymer ?
#
loop_
_entity_poly.entity_id
_entity_poly.type
_entity_poly.pdbx_seq_one_letter_code
_entity_poly.pdbx_strand_id
1 'polypeptide(L)'
;MTNCKLYKTLLCFYFILFLSFLSSCGYQSLLNENSKKFGIKSFNIEGNKRLAQILKNNLVSSRNESNNLILDINARKNRSITHKDSAGKIIEYNLKISFDLTATESISRKKVLSKTFALDGNYKASDLYTDTLNHEKKIANELIESIATQILIDLSLAYGEK
;
A
#
# COMPACT_ATOMS: atom_id res chain seq x y z
N MET A 1 14.92 14.91 58.92
CA MET A 1 15.42 15.22 57.56
C MET A 1 15.67 14.03 56.65
N THR A 2 15.43 12.79 57.10
CA THR A 2 15.69 11.55 56.34
C THR A 2 14.59 11.16 55.32
N ASN A 3 13.33 11.49 55.59
CA ASN A 3 12.19 11.07 54.78
C ASN A 3 12.12 11.74 53.40
N CYS A 4 12.68 12.95 53.23
CA CYS A 4 12.64 13.69 51.98
C CYS A 4 13.62 13.12 50.93
N LYS A 5 14.74 12.53 51.38
CA LYS A 5 15.70 11.88 50.47
C LYS A 5 15.16 10.54 49.97
N LEU A 6 14.52 9.77 50.86
CA LEU A 6 13.92 8.48 50.49
C LEU A 6 12.79 8.64 49.44
N TYR A 7 11.96 9.65 49.60
CA TYR A 7 10.88 9.94 48.66
C TYR A 7 11.40 10.34 47.26
N LYS A 8 12.46 11.14 47.19
CA LYS A 8 13.11 11.50 45.92
C LYS A 8 13.74 10.31 45.20
N THR A 9 14.39 9.41 45.93
CA THR A 9 14.96 8.18 45.33
C THR A 9 13.86 7.23 44.83
N LEU A 10 12.77 7.09 45.58
CA LEU A 10 11.63 6.27 45.17
C LEU A 10 10.93 6.84 43.94
N LEU A 11 10.78 8.16 43.84
CA LEU A 11 10.21 8.86 42.68
C LEU A 11 11.08 8.69 41.42
N CYS A 12 12.42 8.81 41.57
CA CYS A 12 13.34 8.57 40.45
C CYS A 12 13.28 7.11 39.98
N PHE A 13 13.17 6.15 40.88
CA PHE A 13 13.06 4.74 40.49
C PHE A 13 11.76 4.45 39.75
N TYR A 14 10.65 5.06 40.15
CA TYR A 14 9.36 4.94 39.46
C TYR A 14 9.38 5.59 38.06
N PHE A 15 10.09 6.69 37.94
CA PHE A 15 10.25 7.38 36.65
C PHE A 15 11.10 6.60 35.66
N ILE A 16 12.18 5.96 36.15
CA ILE A 16 13.03 5.08 35.32
C ILE A 16 12.26 3.83 34.90
N LEU A 17 11.46 3.24 35.79
CA LEU A 17 10.60 2.10 35.47
C LEU A 17 9.55 2.46 34.43
N PHE A 18 8.96 3.66 34.51
CA PHE A 18 7.98 4.15 33.53
C PHE A 18 8.60 4.41 32.14
N LEU A 19 9.84 4.92 32.07
CA LEU A 19 10.55 5.10 30.81
C LEU A 19 10.86 3.76 30.09
N SER A 20 11.07 2.66 30.84
CA SER A 20 11.35 1.36 30.22
C SER A 20 10.13 0.72 29.51
N PHE A 21 8.91 1.16 29.82
CA PHE A 21 7.70 0.74 29.09
C PHE A 21 7.48 1.47 27.75
N LEU A 22 8.17 2.58 27.49
CA LEU A 22 8.03 3.37 26.25
C LEU A 22 8.88 2.83 25.09
N SER A 23 9.79 1.88 25.33
CA SER A 23 10.70 1.35 24.30
C SER A 23 10.16 0.13 23.54
N SER A 24 8.88 -0.24 23.72
CA SER A 24 8.28 -1.44 23.08
C SER A 24 7.52 -1.12 21.78
N CYS A 25 7.94 -0.14 20.98
CA CYS A 25 7.40 0.05 19.66
C CYS A 25 8.42 -0.40 18.61
N GLY A 26 8.75 -1.69 18.64
CA GLY A 26 9.49 -2.36 17.56
C GLY A 26 8.56 -2.62 16.37
N TYR A 27 8.17 -1.59 15.61
CA TYR A 27 7.57 -1.75 14.30
C TYR A 27 8.67 -2.22 13.33
N GLN A 28 8.92 -3.52 13.33
CA GLN A 28 9.73 -4.13 12.29
C GLN A 28 8.89 -4.18 11.02
N SER A 29 9.32 -3.46 10.00
CA SER A 29 8.72 -3.50 8.67
C SER A 29 8.82 -4.93 8.12
N LEU A 30 7.72 -5.68 8.17
CA LEU A 30 7.60 -7.05 7.60
C LEU A 30 7.97 -7.09 6.11
N LEU A 31 7.97 -5.94 5.43
CA LEU A 31 8.34 -5.80 4.03
C LEU A 31 9.85 -5.93 3.77
N ASN A 32 10.72 -5.68 4.76
CA ASN A 32 12.15 -5.54 4.52
C ASN A 32 12.91 -6.88 4.46
N GLU A 33 12.43 -7.94 5.13
CA GLU A 33 13.07 -9.26 5.08
C GLU A 33 12.50 -10.18 3.98
N ASN A 34 11.19 -10.11 3.74
CA ASN A 34 10.54 -10.97 2.76
C ASN A 34 10.63 -10.44 1.31
N SER A 35 10.84 -9.14 1.12
CA SER A 35 11.09 -8.55 -0.21
C SER A 35 12.40 -9.01 -0.85
N LYS A 36 13.28 -9.65 -0.06
CA LYS A 36 14.56 -10.22 -0.54
C LYS A 36 14.44 -11.59 -1.23
N LYS A 37 13.27 -12.23 -1.19
CA LYS A 37 13.10 -13.61 -1.67
C LYS A 37 12.70 -13.70 -3.14
N PHE A 38 12.16 -12.66 -3.75
CA PHE A 38 11.76 -12.66 -5.16
C PHE A 38 12.14 -11.35 -5.85
N GLY A 39 12.34 -11.41 -7.17
CA GLY A 39 12.53 -10.25 -8.03
C GLY A 39 11.60 -10.30 -9.22
N ILE A 40 11.18 -9.15 -9.73
CA ILE A 40 10.29 -9.05 -10.87
C ILE A 40 11.14 -8.89 -12.13
N LYS A 41 11.07 -9.86 -13.03
CA LYS A 41 11.79 -9.89 -14.32
C LYS A 41 11.13 -9.00 -15.36
N SER A 42 9.82 -9.13 -15.52
CA SER A 42 9.06 -8.41 -16.54
C SER A 42 7.62 -8.15 -16.12
N PHE A 43 7.02 -7.15 -16.77
CA PHE A 43 5.61 -6.80 -16.61
C PHE A 43 4.93 -6.84 -17.99
N ASN A 44 3.83 -7.58 -18.07
CA ASN A 44 2.89 -7.52 -19.19
C ASN A 44 1.68 -6.69 -18.74
N ILE A 45 1.41 -5.60 -19.44
CA ILE A 45 0.42 -4.62 -19.00
C ILE A 45 -0.73 -4.57 -20.01
N GLU A 46 -1.95 -4.76 -19.49
CA GLU A 46 -3.21 -4.61 -20.21
C GLU A 46 -4.14 -3.60 -19.53
N GLY A 47 -5.16 -3.14 -20.25
CA GLY A 47 -6.15 -2.20 -19.74
C GLY A 47 -5.61 -0.76 -19.62
N ASN A 48 -5.81 -0.12 -18.48
CA ASN A 48 -5.38 1.27 -18.26
C ASN A 48 -3.88 1.37 -18.03
N LYS A 49 -3.12 1.61 -19.09
CA LYS A 49 -1.65 1.65 -19.11
C LYS A 49 -1.07 2.67 -18.11
N ARG A 50 -1.75 3.81 -17.88
CA ARG A 50 -1.27 4.84 -16.96
C ARG A 50 -1.29 4.34 -15.50
N LEU A 51 -2.39 3.72 -15.07
CA LEU A 51 -2.51 3.18 -13.72
C LEU A 51 -1.52 2.02 -13.51
N ALA A 52 -1.42 1.13 -14.51
CA ALA A 52 -0.48 0.02 -14.45
C ALA A 52 0.99 0.48 -14.38
N GLN A 53 1.34 1.61 -15.04
CA GLN A 53 2.68 2.18 -14.95
C GLN A 53 2.97 2.75 -13.55
N ILE A 54 1.99 3.40 -12.90
CA ILE A 54 2.12 3.88 -11.51
C ILE A 54 2.31 2.68 -10.58
N LEU A 55 1.49 1.64 -10.72
CA LEU A 55 1.64 0.40 -9.95
C LEU A 55 3.02 -0.23 -10.14
N LYS A 56 3.47 -0.37 -11.39
CA LYS A 56 4.81 -0.88 -11.73
C LYS A 56 5.90 -0.10 -11.00
N ASN A 57 5.85 1.23 -10.98
CA ASN A 57 6.84 2.06 -10.33
C ASN A 57 6.90 1.79 -8.81
N ASN A 58 5.74 1.59 -8.16
CA ASN A 58 5.66 1.25 -6.74
C ASN A 58 6.20 -0.16 -6.45
N LEU A 59 5.99 -1.12 -7.36
CA LEU A 59 6.49 -2.49 -7.23
C LEU A 59 8.00 -2.59 -7.51
N VAL A 60 8.55 -1.80 -8.45
CA VAL A 60 9.97 -1.82 -8.82
C VAL A 60 10.87 -1.28 -7.70
N SER A 61 10.35 -0.43 -6.79
CA SER A 61 11.10 0.04 -5.63
C SER A 61 11.58 -1.11 -4.71
N SER A 62 10.98 -2.30 -4.84
CA SER A 62 11.32 -3.51 -4.09
C SER A 62 12.24 -4.48 -4.85
N ARG A 63 13.04 -3.98 -5.81
CA ARG A 63 13.83 -4.79 -6.73
C ARG A 63 14.95 -5.54 -6.01
N ASN A 64 14.94 -6.87 -6.13
CA ASN A 64 16.04 -7.75 -5.75
C ASN A 64 16.68 -8.42 -6.97
N GLU A 65 17.91 -8.91 -6.78
CA GLU A 65 18.74 -9.52 -7.83
C GLU A 65 18.20 -10.83 -8.41
N SER A 66 17.30 -11.52 -7.71
CA SER A 66 16.66 -12.75 -8.20
C SER A 66 15.45 -12.45 -9.10
N ASN A 67 15.69 -12.03 -10.34
CA ASN A 67 14.64 -11.73 -11.34
C ASN A 67 13.91 -13.01 -11.80
N ASN A 68 12.99 -13.52 -10.99
CA ASN A 68 12.33 -14.81 -11.20
C ASN A 68 10.83 -14.73 -11.52
N LEU A 69 10.18 -13.56 -11.36
CA LEU A 69 8.75 -13.39 -11.59
C LEU A 69 8.42 -12.62 -12.86
N ILE A 70 7.40 -13.09 -13.57
CA ILE A 70 6.70 -12.37 -14.63
C ILE A 70 5.33 -11.97 -14.05
N LEU A 71 4.99 -10.70 -14.13
CA LEU A 71 3.70 -10.17 -13.69
C LEU A 71 2.84 -9.76 -14.88
N ASP A 72 1.70 -10.43 -15.02
CA ASP A 72 0.63 -10.03 -15.94
C ASP A 72 -0.37 -9.18 -15.17
N ILE A 73 -0.62 -7.95 -15.62
CA ILE A 73 -1.44 -6.96 -14.92
C ILE A 73 -2.49 -6.40 -15.88
N ASN A 74 -3.77 -6.56 -15.53
CA ASN A 74 -4.88 -5.88 -16.20
C ASN A 74 -5.48 -4.82 -15.28
N ALA A 75 -5.31 -3.54 -15.64
CA ALA A 75 -5.70 -2.39 -14.83
C ALA A 75 -7.05 -1.81 -15.28
N ARG A 76 -7.96 -1.61 -14.34
CA ARG A 76 -9.28 -0.99 -14.57
C ARG A 76 -9.51 0.17 -13.61
N LYS A 77 -10.23 1.18 -14.10
CA LYS A 77 -10.66 2.36 -13.36
C LYS A 77 -12.15 2.59 -13.60
N ASN A 78 -12.89 2.78 -12.55
CA ASN A 78 -14.29 3.19 -12.60
C ASN A 78 -14.53 4.41 -11.72
N ARG A 79 -15.26 5.39 -12.23
CA ARG A 79 -15.70 6.57 -11.49
C ARG A 79 -17.20 6.63 -11.47
N SER A 80 -17.78 6.80 -10.28
CA SER A 80 -19.22 6.97 -10.07
C SER A 80 -19.53 8.21 -9.24
N ILE A 81 -20.73 8.72 -9.37
CA ILE A 81 -21.20 9.86 -8.56
C ILE A 81 -21.73 9.29 -7.26
N THR A 82 -21.27 9.84 -6.12
CA THR A 82 -21.71 9.42 -4.79
C THR A 82 -22.75 10.38 -4.22
N HIS A 83 -22.49 11.68 -4.33
CA HIS A 83 -23.40 12.70 -3.77
C HIS A 83 -23.65 13.85 -4.73
N LYS A 84 -24.89 14.37 -4.68
CA LYS A 84 -25.31 15.62 -5.31
C LYS A 84 -25.93 16.52 -4.26
N ASP A 85 -25.83 17.83 -4.44
CA ASP A 85 -26.53 18.80 -3.61
C ASP A 85 -28.03 18.90 -3.97
N SER A 86 -28.75 19.76 -3.26
CA SER A 86 -30.19 19.98 -3.49
C SER A 86 -30.53 20.57 -4.86
N ALA A 87 -29.57 21.20 -5.53
CA ALA A 87 -29.68 21.73 -6.90
C ALA A 87 -29.29 20.70 -7.97
N GLY A 88 -28.92 19.48 -7.56
CA GLY A 88 -28.48 18.41 -8.48
C GLY A 88 -27.03 18.50 -8.92
N LYS A 89 -26.24 19.47 -8.39
CA LYS A 89 -24.81 19.61 -8.68
C LYS A 89 -24.05 18.49 -7.99
N ILE A 90 -23.12 17.89 -8.70
CA ILE A 90 -22.26 16.83 -8.14
C ILE A 90 -21.28 17.46 -7.14
N ILE A 91 -21.24 16.92 -5.92
CA ILE A 91 -20.34 17.35 -4.85
C ILE A 91 -19.31 16.29 -4.46
N GLU A 92 -19.55 15.02 -4.81
CA GLU A 92 -18.63 13.93 -4.49
C GLU A 92 -18.67 12.81 -5.54
N TYR A 93 -17.49 12.26 -5.81
CA TYR A 93 -17.28 11.09 -6.64
C TYR A 93 -16.67 9.95 -5.83
N ASN A 94 -16.96 8.69 -6.22
CA ASN A 94 -16.21 7.52 -5.83
C ASN A 94 -15.31 7.08 -6.99
N LEU A 95 -14.05 6.78 -6.69
CA LEU A 95 -13.09 6.22 -7.61
C LEU A 95 -12.74 4.79 -7.19
N LYS A 96 -13.06 3.81 -8.02
CA LYS A 96 -12.66 2.41 -7.83
C LYS A 96 -11.54 2.06 -8.80
N ILE A 97 -10.44 1.53 -8.25
CA ILE A 97 -9.30 1.02 -9.01
C ILE A 97 -9.17 -0.48 -8.73
N SER A 98 -8.97 -1.25 -9.79
CA SER A 98 -8.75 -2.68 -9.67
C SER A 98 -7.65 -3.16 -10.62
N PHE A 99 -6.86 -4.13 -10.14
CA PHE A 99 -5.83 -4.82 -10.90
C PHE A 99 -6.07 -6.33 -10.79
N ASP A 100 -6.28 -6.97 -11.93
CA ASP A 100 -6.18 -8.42 -12.00
C ASP A 100 -4.70 -8.76 -12.19
N LEU A 101 -4.11 -9.46 -11.23
CA LEU A 101 -2.70 -9.78 -11.24
C LEU A 101 -2.50 -11.29 -11.28
N THR A 102 -1.64 -11.73 -12.20
CA THR A 102 -1.11 -13.09 -12.24
C THR A 102 0.41 -13.03 -12.18
N ALA A 103 1.00 -13.66 -11.17
CA ALA A 103 2.43 -13.81 -11.01
C ALA A 103 2.85 -15.23 -11.41
N THR A 104 3.78 -15.33 -12.35
CA THR A 104 4.29 -16.59 -12.88
C THR A 104 5.81 -16.66 -12.71
N GLU A 105 6.33 -17.78 -12.25
CA GLU A 105 7.76 -18.01 -12.14
C GLU A 105 8.39 -18.14 -13.54
N SER A 106 9.46 -17.38 -13.79
CA SER A 106 10.06 -17.25 -15.13
C SER A 106 10.63 -18.59 -15.69
N ILE A 107 11.18 -19.44 -14.81
CA ILE A 107 11.86 -20.69 -15.20
C ILE A 107 10.86 -21.81 -15.28
N SER A 108 10.17 -22.12 -14.18
CA SER A 108 9.25 -23.26 -14.07
C SER A 108 7.91 -23.04 -14.77
N ARG A 109 7.59 -21.79 -15.14
CA ARG A 109 6.26 -21.37 -15.67
C ARG A 109 5.11 -21.66 -14.70
N LYS A 110 5.41 -21.94 -13.44
CA LYS A 110 4.41 -22.18 -12.40
C LYS A 110 3.75 -20.86 -12.00
N LYS A 111 2.43 -20.86 -11.95
CA LYS A 111 1.66 -19.74 -11.39
C LYS A 111 1.87 -19.70 -9.87
N VAL A 112 2.34 -18.58 -9.35
CA VAL A 112 2.63 -18.35 -7.93
C VAL A 112 1.45 -17.69 -7.24
N LEU A 113 0.86 -16.67 -7.90
CA LEU A 113 -0.27 -15.90 -7.39
C LEU A 113 -1.21 -15.57 -8.55
N SER A 114 -2.52 -15.61 -8.30
CA SER A 114 -3.52 -15.09 -9.24
C SER A 114 -4.66 -14.50 -8.41
N LYS A 115 -4.78 -13.17 -8.40
CA LYS A 115 -5.72 -12.46 -7.53
C LYS A 115 -6.11 -11.12 -8.12
N THR A 116 -7.35 -10.70 -7.87
CA THR A 116 -7.82 -9.33 -8.13
C THR A 116 -7.63 -8.49 -6.86
N PHE A 117 -6.93 -7.37 -6.99
CA PHE A 117 -6.79 -6.35 -5.97
C PHE A 117 -7.66 -5.17 -6.36
N ALA A 118 -8.54 -4.73 -5.45
CA ALA A 118 -9.43 -3.63 -5.71
C ALA A 118 -9.63 -2.78 -4.46
N LEU A 119 -9.50 -1.48 -4.61
CA LEU A 119 -9.82 -0.49 -3.58
C LEU A 119 -10.61 0.65 -4.21
N ASP A 120 -11.37 1.32 -3.38
CA ASP A 120 -12.09 2.53 -3.77
C ASP A 120 -11.95 3.63 -2.73
N GLY A 121 -12.16 4.86 -3.15
CA GLY A 121 -12.08 6.05 -2.30
C GLY A 121 -12.88 7.20 -2.85
N ASN A 122 -13.41 8.01 -1.97
CA ASN A 122 -14.20 9.17 -2.33
C ASN A 122 -13.33 10.42 -2.45
N TYR A 123 -13.71 11.32 -3.34
CA TYR A 123 -13.11 12.64 -3.47
C TYR A 123 -14.15 13.70 -3.81
N LYS A 124 -13.93 14.92 -3.31
CA LYS A 124 -14.84 16.04 -3.52
C LYS A 124 -14.70 16.62 -4.92
N ALA A 125 -15.84 16.93 -5.54
CA ALA A 125 -15.89 17.82 -6.68
C ALA A 125 -15.59 19.25 -6.23
N SER A 126 -14.85 19.99 -7.04
CA SER A 126 -14.60 21.42 -6.84
C SER A 126 -15.32 22.23 -7.93
N ASP A 127 -15.53 23.53 -7.70
CA ASP A 127 -16.07 24.44 -8.70
C ASP A 127 -15.12 24.54 -9.91
N LEU A 128 -13.82 24.45 -9.66
CA LEU A 128 -12.81 24.34 -10.71
C LEU A 128 -12.60 22.87 -11.08
N TYR A 129 -12.82 22.58 -12.35
CA TYR A 129 -12.62 21.21 -12.88
C TYR A 129 -11.18 20.70 -12.69
N THR A 130 -10.19 21.58 -12.81
CA THR A 130 -8.78 21.25 -12.57
C THR A 130 -8.52 20.74 -11.16
N ASP A 131 -9.17 21.31 -10.15
CA ASP A 131 -9.03 20.90 -8.76
C ASP A 131 -9.69 19.53 -8.52
N THR A 132 -10.87 19.31 -9.14
CA THR A 132 -11.52 17.99 -9.13
C THR A 132 -10.60 16.92 -9.72
N LEU A 133 -9.90 17.20 -10.84
CA LEU A 133 -8.93 16.28 -11.44
C LEU A 133 -7.71 16.05 -10.55
N ASN A 134 -7.24 17.07 -9.82
CA ASN A 134 -6.13 16.94 -8.90
C ASN A 134 -6.50 16.08 -7.69
N HIS A 135 -7.71 16.25 -7.14
CA HIS A 135 -8.25 15.38 -6.10
C HIS A 135 -8.34 13.93 -6.59
N GLU A 136 -8.87 13.69 -7.80
CA GLU A 136 -8.95 12.36 -8.40
C GLU A 136 -7.56 11.72 -8.53
N LYS A 137 -6.56 12.47 -9.03
CA LYS A 137 -5.17 11.97 -9.18
C LYS A 137 -4.56 11.61 -7.83
N LYS A 138 -4.78 12.44 -6.78
CA LYS A 138 -4.29 12.21 -5.44
C LYS A 138 -4.84 10.90 -4.88
N ILE A 139 -6.16 10.74 -4.88
CA ILE A 139 -6.82 9.51 -4.43
C ILE A 139 -6.37 8.30 -5.25
N ALA A 140 -6.25 8.44 -6.58
CA ALA A 140 -5.76 7.35 -7.42
C ALA A 140 -4.36 6.86 -7.00
N ASN A 141 -3.44 7.78 -6.71
CA ASN A 141 -2.09 7.43 -6.27
C ASN A 141 -2.10 6.73 -4.90
N GLU A 142 -2.86 7.22 -3.93
CA GLU A 142 -3.02 6.62 -2.60
C GLU A 142 -3.58 5.19 -2.68
N LEU A 143 -4.62 4.97 -3.50
CA LEU A 143 -5.20 3.65 -3.72
C LEU A 143 -4.20 2.69 -4.37
N ILE A 144 -3.44 3.15 -5.38
CA ILE A 144 -2.46 2.31 -6.08
C ILE A 144 -1.30 1.96 -5.15
N GLU A 145 -0.82 2.87 -4.31
CA GLU A 145 0.23 2.62 -3.32
C GLU A 145 -0.22 1.56 -2.31
N SER A 146 -1.45 1.68 -1.80
CA SER A 146 -2.04 0.68 -0.91
C SER A 146 -2.19 -0.69 -1.57
N ILE A 147 -2.62 -0.75 -2.83
CA ILE A 147 -2.70 -1.99 -3.61
C ILE A 147 -1.31 -2.57 -3.84
N ALA A 148 -0.30 -1.75 -4.16
CA ALA A 148 1.07 -2.21 -4.35
C ALA A 148 1.61 -2.89 -3.09
N THR A 149 1.36 -2.30 -1.93
CA THR A 149 1.73 -2.86 -0.63
C THR A 149 1.06 -4.23 -0.39
N GLN A 150 -0.24 -4.36 -0.68
CA GLN A 150 -0.95 -5.64 -0.58
C GLN A 150 -0.38 -6.70 -1.53
N ILE A 151 -0.06 -6.32 -2.76
CA ILE A 151 0.56 -7.22 -3.74
C ILE A 151 1.92 -7.73 -3.22
N LEU A 152 2.76 -6.83 -2.69
CA LEU A 152 4.08 -7.21 -2.15
C LEU A 152 3.96 -8.17 -0.96
N ILE A 153 2.98 -7.95 -0.07
CA ILE A 153 2.69 -8.85 1.05
C ILE A 153 2.27 -10.23 0.53
N ASP A 154 1.29 -10.30 -0.38
CA ASP A 154 0.78 -11.56 -0.90
C ASP A 154 1.87 -12.34 -1.69
N LEU A 155 2.71 -11.64 -2.46
CA LEU A 155 3.84 -12.26 -3.13
C LEU A 155 4.87 -12.79 -2.13
N SER A 156 5.16 -12.04 -1.06
CA SER A 156 6.12 -12.47 -0.03
C SER A 156 5.64 -13.71 0.72
N LEU A 157 4.35 -13.80 1.01
CA LEU A 157 3.73 -14.98 1.62
C LEU A 157 3.78 -16.20 0.68
N ALA A 158 3.41 -16.02 -0.58
CA ALA A 158 3.45 -17.09 -1.59
C ALA A 158 4.86 -17.67 -1.82
N TYR A 159 5.91 -16.86 -1.57
CA TYR A 159 7.31 -17.30 -1.61
C TYR A 159 7.85 -17.81 -0.27
N GLY A 160 7.25 -17.38 0.85
CA GLY A 160 7.68 -17.77 2.21
C GLY A 160 7.26 -19.18 2.61
N GLU A 161 6.27 -19.76 1.94
CA GLU A 161 5.77 -21.12 2.17
C GLU A 161 6.57 -22.20 1.42
N LYS A 162 7.67 -21.85 0.75
CA LYS A 162 8.61 -22.77 0.11
C LYS A 162 9.89 -22.89 0.94
#